data_789e6b511ff6330873985211a6cefb6b
#
_entry.id   789e6b511ff6330873985211a6cefb6b
#
_cell.length_a   1.000
_cell.length_b   1.000
_cell.length_c   1.000
_cell.angle_alpha   90.00
_cell.angle_beta   90.00
_cell.angle_gamma   90.00
#
_symmetry.space_group_name_H-M   'P 1'
#
loop_
_entity.id
_entity.type
_entity.pdbx_description
1 polymer ?
#
loop_
_entity_poly.entity_id
_entity_poly.type
_entity_poly.pdbx_seq_one_letter_code
_entity_poly.pdbx_strand_id
1 'polypeptide(L)'
;MDWTPVWISVRTAGVSILITFFLGILAAWMVVSIRSERVRMVCDGIFTLPLVLPPTVMGFFLLYLFGVKRPLGRFFLEYFQVKIAFSWQATVLAAVVMSFPLMYRSARSAFEQVDPNLTAAARTLGMGEWVIFRKVLLANAMPGILGGGVLAFARGLGEFGATAMIAGNIAGRTRTLPMAVYSEVAAGNMEEACGYAGVMVAISFGAILLMNGAAWQAGRRWRG
;
A
#
# COMPACT_ATOMS: atom_id res chain seq x y z
N MET A 1 -1.80 20.07 21.39
CA MET A 1 -1.70 19.09 20.28
C MET A 1 -2.44 17.81 20.65
N ASP A 2 -3.40 17.34 19.84
CA ASP A 2 -4.10 16.06 20.00
C ASP A 2 -3.26 14.94 19.38
N TRP A 3 -3.04 13.83 20.10
CA TRP A 3 -2.28 12.68 19.62
C TRP A 3 -3.11 11.67 18.81
N THR A 4 -4.42 11.87 18.77
CA THR A 4 -5.34 10.97 18.05
C THR A 4 -5.01 10.84 16.55
N PRO A 5 -4.70 11.93 15.80
CA PRO A 5 -4.30 11.82 14.40
C PRO A 5 -3.02 11.02 14.19
N VAL A 6 -2.07 11.08 15.14
CA VAL A 6 -0.83 10.29 15.12
C VAL A 6 -1.16 8.81 15.17
N TRP A 7 -1.98 8.41 16.17
CA TRP A 7 -2.38 7.02 16.35
C TRP A 7 -3.16 6.47 15.17
N ILE A 8 -4.11 7.26 14.63
CA ILE A 8 -4.88 6.88 13.44
C ILE A 8 -3.94 6.66 12.24
N SER A 9 -2.97 7.56 12.01
CA SER A 9 -2.03 7.43 10.90
C SER A 9 -1.13 6.21 11.02
N VAL A 10 -0.53 5.98 12.19
CA VAL A 10 0.36 4.83 12.42
C VAL A 10 -0.41 3.52 12.25
N ARG A 11 -1.60 3.42 12.84
CA ARG A 11 -2.46 2.25 12.72
C ARG A 11 -2.91 2.02 11.27
N THR A 12 -3.30 3.09 10.55
CA THR A 12 -3.68 3.02 9.14
C THR A 12 -2.51 2.55 8.28
N ALA A 13 -1.34 3.17 8.42
CA ALA A 13 -0.14 2.82 7.66
C ALA A 13 0.32 1.38 7.96
N GLY A 14 0.29 0.95 9.22
CA GLY A 14 0.66 -0.41 9.62
C GLY A 14 -0.26 -1.48 9.02
N VAL A 15 -1.57 -1.26 9.06
CA VAL A 15 -2.52 -2.22 8.47
C VAL A 15 -2.49 -2.16 6.94
N SER A 16 -2.42 -0.97 6.36
CA SER A 16 -2.39 -0.82 4.90
C SER A 16 -1.15 -1.45 4.29
N ILE A 17 0.04 -1.30 4.90
CA ILE A 17 1.26 -1.93 4.34
C ILE A 17 1.18 -3.45 4.36
N LEU A 18 0.64 -4.06 5.42
CA LEU A 18 0.47 -5.52 5.46
C LEU A 18 -0.41 -5.99 4.30
N ILE A 19 -1.57 -5.36 4.11
CA ILE A 19 -2.49 -5.71 3.02
C ILE A 19 -1.82 -5.48 1.66
N THR A 20 -1.24 -4.31 1.45
CA THR A 20 -0.60 -3.91 0.19
C THR A 20 0.59 -4.80 -0.15
N PHE A 21 1.39 -5.20 0.84
CA PHE A 21 2.55 -6.07 0.65
C PHE A 21 2.13 -7.42 0.07
N PHE A 22 1.18 -8.10 0.70
CA PHE A 22 0.73 -9.41 0.22
C PHE A 22 -0.01 -9.32 -1.10
N LEU A 23 -0.93 -8.36 -1.26
CA LEU A 23 -1.66 -8.16 -2.51
C LEU A 23 -0.74 -7.78 -3.67
N GLY A 24 0.25 -6.91 -3.43
CA GLY A 24 1.21 -6.48 -4.44
C GLY A 24 2.10 -7.62 -4.93
N ILE A 25 2.61 -8.45 -4.01
CA ILE A 25 3.39 -9.65 -4.36
C ILE A 25 2.54 -10.64 -5.16
N LEU A 26 1.32 -10.93 -4.69
CA LEU A 26 0.42 -11.85 -5.36
C LEU A 26 0.05 -11.37 -6.77
N ALA A 27 -0.31 -10.11 -6.92
CA ALA A 27 -0.63 -9.51 -8.21
C ALA A 27 0.59 -9.53 -9.16
N ALA A 28 1.78 -9.20 -8.65
CA ALA A 28 3.01 -9.23 -9.42
C ALA A 28 3.33 -10.65 -9.92
N TRP A 29 3.23 -11.65 -9.04
CA TRP A 29 3.41 -13.04 -9.41
C TRP A 29 2.41 -13.53 -10.46
N MET A 30 1.13 -13.22 -10.27
CA MET A 30 0.10 -13.56 -11.25
C MET A 30 0.41 -12.95 -12.62
N VAL A 31 0.77 -11.67 -12.67
CA VAL A 31 1.03 -10.98 -13.95
C VAL A 31 2.30 -11.50 -14.64
N VAL A 32 3.38 -11.78 -13.90
CA VAL A 32 4.60 -12.39 -14.46
C VAL A 32 4.32 -13.79 -15.04
N SER A 33 3.37 -14.52 -14.45
CA SER A 33 2.97 -15.87 -14.89
C SER A 33 2.07 -15.85 -16.15
N ILE A 34 1.53 -14.70 -16.55
CA ILE A 34 0.66 -14.58 -17.74
C ILE A 34 1.52 -14.75 -19.02
N ARG A 35 1.13 -15.69 -19.89
CA ARG A 35 1.81 -15.91 -21.18
C ARG A 35 1.47 -14.87 -22.24
N SER A 36 0.25 -14.33 -22.21
CA SER A 36 -0.22 -13.37 -23.22
C SER A 36 0.28 -11.96 -22.90
N GLU A 37 1.08 -11.37 -23.78
CA GLU A 37 1.57 -9.98 -23.60
C GLU A 37 0.44 -8.95 -23.54
N ARG A 38 -0.63 -9.15 -24.33
CA ARG A 38 -1.77 -8.24 -24.35
C ARG A 38 -2.50 -8.22 -22.99
N VAL A 39 -2.72 -9.42 -22.41
CA VAL A 39 -3.36 -9.53 -21.09
C VAL A 39 -2.45 -8.93 -20.01
N ARG A 40 -1.15 -9.19 -20.08
CA ARG A 40 -0.15 -8.60 -19.16
C ARG A 40 -0.20 -7.08 -19.21
N MET A 41 -0.21 -6.49 -20.42
CA MET A 41 -0.27 -5.02 -20.61
C MET A 41 -1.56 -4.42 -20.02
N VAL A 42 -2.71 -5.07 -20.22
CA VAL A 42 -3.98 -4.59 -19.65
C VAL A 42 -3.98 -4.68 -18.12
N CYS A 43 -3.51 -5.79 -17.55
CA CYS A 43 -3.39 -5.92 -16.09
C CYS A 43 -2.46 -4.85 -15.50
N ASP A 44 -1.33 -4.59 -16.15
CA ASP A 44 -0.42 -3.51 -15.73
C ASP A 44 -1.10 -2.15 -15.74
N GLY A 45 -1.81 -1.84 -16.81
CA GLY A 45 -2.57 -0.59 -16.91
C GLY A 45 -3.55 -0.44 -15.75
N ILE A 46 -4.34 -1.48 -15.47
CA ILE A 46 -5.31 -1.48 -14.38
C ILE A 46 -4.64 -1.32 -13.02
N PHE A 47 -3.59 -2.10 -12.74
CA PHE A 47 -2.92 -2.09 -11.44
C PHE A 47 -2.09 -0.82 -11.18
N THR A 48 -1.67 -0.13 -12.24
CA THR A 48 -0.93 1.13 -12.12
C THR A 48 -1.81 2.37 -12.26
N LEU A 49 -3.07 2.22 -12.64
CA LEU A 49 -4.00 3.34 -12.81
C LEU A 49 -4.09 4.27 -11.59
N PRO A 50 -4.12 3.78 -10.33
CA PRO A 50 -4.17 4.67 -9.16
C PRO A 50 -2.93 5.57 -9.00
N LEU A 51 -1.81 5.24 -9.63
CA LEU A 51 -0.60 6.07 -9.59
C LEU A 51 -0.71 7.30 -10.50
N VAL A 52 -1.46 7.18 -11.59
CA VAL A 52 -1.62 8.23 -12.61
C VAL A 52 -2.77 9.17 -12.26
N LEU A 53 -3.84 8.63 -11.68
CA LEU A 53 -5.01 9.42 -11.32
C LEU A 53 -4.73 10.28 -10.08
N PRO A 54 -5.26 11.53 -10.06
CA PRO A 54 -5.22 12.35 -8.85
C PRO A 54 -5.84 11.60 -7.65
N PRO A 55 -5.21 11.65 -6.46
CA PRO A 55 -5.72 10.93 -5.27
C PRO A 55 -7.18 11.24 -4.94
N THR A 56 -7.61 12.49 -5.13
CA THR A 56 -9.00 12.91 -4.92
C THR A 56 -9.97 12.21 -5.87
N VAL A 57 -9.57 12.00 -7.14
CA VAL A 57 -10.37 11.29 -8.14
C VAL A 57 -10.49 9.80 -7.75
N MET A 58 -9.40 9.19 -7.32
CA MET A 58 -9.46 7.81 -6.80
C MET A 58 -10.34 7.71 -5.56
N GLY A 59 -10.23 8.65 -4.63
CA GLY A 59 -11.11 8.72 -3.46
C GLY A 59 -12.58 8.89 -3.82
N PHE A 60 -12.89 9.67 -4.86
CA PHE A 60 -14.24 9.78 -5.40
C PHE A 60 -14.76 8.42 -5.93
N PHE A 61 -13.97 7.70 -6.71
CA PHE A 61 -14.36 6.37 -7.18
C PHE A 61 -14.57 5.39 -6.04
N LEU A 62 -13.69 5.42 -5.04
CA LEU A 62 -13.86 4.59 -3.84
C LEU A 62 -15.15 4.94 -3.08
N LEU A 63 -15.44 6.24 -2.90
CA LEU A 63 -16.68 6.69 -2.28
C LEU A 63 -17.91 6.28 -3.11
N TYR A 64 -17.81 6.39 -4.44
CA TYR A 64 -18.87 5.97 -5.35
C TYR A 64 -19.15 4.46 -5.27
N LEU A 65 -18.12 3.63 -5.11
CA LEU A 65 -18.26 2.16 -5.01
C LEU A 65 -18.70 1.72 -3.61
N PHE A 66 -18.10 2.27 -2.55
CA PHE A 66 -18.26 1.82 -1.16
C PHE A 66 -19.22 2.70 -0.34
N GLY A 67 -19.85 3.70 -0.95
CA GLY A 67 -20.88 4.51 -0.28
C GLY A 67 -22.06 3.66 0.19
N VAL A 68 -22.67 4.02 1.32
CA VAL A 68 -23.72 3.23 2.00
C VAL A 68 -24.89 2.84 1.10
N LYS A 69 -25.25 3.69 0.13
CA LYS A 69 -26.33 3.44 -0.84
C LYS A 69 -25.87 2.72 -2.12
N ARG A 70 -24.58 2.37 -2.24
CA ARG A 70 -23.99 1.75 -3.42
C ARG A 70 -23.85 0.23 -3.26
N PRO A 71 -23.72 -0.55 -4.36
CA PRO A 71 -23.76 -2.00 -4.31
C PRO A 71 -22.75 -2.61 -3.35
N LEU A 72 -21.47 -2.22 -3.43
CA LEU A 72 -20.44 -2.73 -2.53
C LEU A 72 -20.64 -2.25 -1.09
N GLY A 73 -20.99 -0.97 -0.89
CA GLY A 73 -21.26 -0.45 0.44
C GLY A 73 -22.43 -1.14 1.13
N ARG A 74 -23.51 -1.44 0.39
CA ARG A 74 -24.64 -2.23 0.88
C ARG A 74 -24.24 -3.66 1.23
N PHE A 75 -23.48 -4.33 0.34
CA PHE A 75 -22.98 -5.68 0.58
C PHE A 75 -22.20 -5.75 1.90
N PHE A 76 -21.24 -4.85 2.13
CA PHE A 76 -20.49 -4.83 3.39
C PHE A 76 -21.34 -4.50 4.60
N LEU A 77 -22.32 -3.62 4.44
CA LEU A 77 -23.21 -3.26 5.54
C LEU A 77 -24.18 -4.40 5.91
N GLU A 78 -24.76 -5.07 4.92
CA GLU A 78 -25.75 -6.13 5.13
C GLU A 78 -25.12 -7.46 5.63
N TYR A 79 -24.00 -7.87 5.05
CA TYR A 79 -23.38 -9.15 5.39
C TYR A 79 -22.38 -9.08 6.54
N PHE A 80 -21.64 -7.97 6.66
CA PHE A 80 -20.57 -7.82 7.65
C PHE A 80 -20.88 -6.78 8.73
N GLN A 81 -22.02 -6.08 8.65
CA GLN A 81 -22.39 -5.00 9.55
C GLN A 81 -21.32 -3.87 9.62
N VAL A 82 -20.53 -3.72 8.56
CA VAL A 82 -19.43 -2.76 8.47
C VAL A 82 -19.79 -1.63 7.50
N LYS A 83 -19.83 -0.41 8.03
CA LYS A 83 -19.94 0.80 7.22
C LYS A 83 -18.54 1.25 6.80
N ILE A 84 -18.18 1.08 5.53
CA ILE A 84 -16.84 1.45 5.03
C ILE A 84 -16.71 2.98 4.90
N ALA A 85 -17.55 3.63 4.10
CA ALA A 85 -17.46 5.09 3.92
C ALA A 85 -17.58 5.85 5.26
N PHE A 86 -16.76 6.89 5.44
CA PHE A 86 -16.68 7.71 6.65
C PHE A 86 -16.32 6.93 7.92
N SER A 87 -15.48 5.91 7.78
CA SER A 87 -14.96 5.10 8.88
C SER A 87 -13.43 4.99 8.81
N TRP A 88 -12.80 4.47 9.87
CA TRP A 88 -11.36 4.18 9.85
C TRP A 88 -10.98 3.16 8.77
N GLN A 89 -11.85 2.20 8.45
CA GLN A 89 -11.63 1.24 7.37
C GLN A 89 -11.48 1.93 6.01
N ALA A 90 -12.15 3.06 5.80
CA ALA A 90 -11.98 3.86 4.59
C ALA A 90 -10.59 4.50 4.49
N THR A 91 -9.97 4.90 5.61
CA THR A 91 -8.60 5.41 5.61
C THR A 91 -7.61 4.32 5.20
N VAL A 92 -7.80 3.09 5.70
CA VAL A 92 -7.00 1.92 5.31
C VAL A 92 -7.19 1.59 3.83
N LEU A 93 -8.44 1.56 3.35
CA LEU A 93 -8.75 1.28 1.95
C LEU A 93 -8.10 2.30 1.00
N ALA A 94 -8.20 3.59 1.32
CA ALA A 94 -7.55 4.65 0.56
C ALA A 94 -6.02 4.46 0.52
N ALA A 95 -5.40 4.22 1.68
CA ALA A 95 -3.96 4.00 1.77
C ALA A 95 -3.51 2.74 0.99
N VAL A 96 -4.26 1.64 1.06
CA VAL A 96 -3.98 0.41 0.28
C VAL A 96 -4.04 0.69 -1.21
N VAL A 97 -5.13 1.28 -1.71
CA VAL A 97 -5.32 1.53 -3.14
C VAL A 97 -4.24 2.44 -3.70
N MET A 98 -3.86 3.49 -2.95
CA MET A 98 -2.86 4.46 -3.41
C MET A 98 -1.41 3.98 -3.28
N SER A 99 -1.12 3.04 -2.38
CA SER A 99 0.22 2.46 -2.21
C SER A 99 0.43 1.17 -3.04
N PHE A 100 -0.65 0.48 -3.40
CA PHE A 100 -0.63 -0.79 -4.13
C PHE A 100 0.20 -0.75 -5.44
N PRO A 101 0.07 0.26 -6.32
CA PRO A 101 0.85 0.29 -7.56
C PRO A 101 2.36 0.28 -7.35
N LEU A 102 2.85 0.97 -6.30
CA LEU A 102 4.28 1.00 -5.99
C LEU A 102 4.78 -0.37 -5.55
N MET A 103 4.03 -1.04 -4.66
CA MET A 103 4.36 -2.38 -4.22
C MET A 103 4.33 -3.39 -5.37
N TYR A 104 3.25 -3.36 -6.16
CA TYR A 104 3.08 -4.20 -7.33
C TYR A 104 4.23 -4.06 -8.34
N ARG A 105 4.55 -2.83 -8.75
CA ARG A 105 5.63 -2.57 -9.71
C ARG A 105 7.00 -2.99 -9.19
N SER A 106 7.29 -2.72 -7.93
CA SER A 106 8.56 -3.13 -7.31
C SER A 106 8.68 -4.65 -7.24
N ALA A 107 7.62 -5.34 -6.78
CA ALA A 107 7.61 -6.80 -6.72
C ALA A 107 7.71 -7.43 -8.12
N ARG A 108 6.99 -6.88 -9.10
CA ARG A 108 7.08 -7.34 -10.49
C ARG A 108 8.46 -7.17 -11.06
N SER A 109 9.06 -5.98 -10.95
CA SER A 109 10.44 -5.73 -11.41
C SER A 109 11.43 -6.66 -10.72
N ALA A 110 11.25 -6.92 -9.42
CA ALA A 110 12.10 -7.85 -8.69
C ALA A 110 11.97 -9.30 -9.18
N PHE A 111 10.76 -9.75 -9.54
CA PHE A 111 10.55 -11.08 -10.13
C PHE A 111 11.15 -11.19 -11.55
N GLU A 112 11.01 -10.16 -12.38
CA GLU A 112 11.54 -10.13 -13.74
C GLU A 112 13.09 -10.10 -13.78
N GLN A 113 13.75 -9.68 -12.71
CA GLN A 113 15.20 -9.67 -12.56
C GLN A 113 15.78 -11.02 -12.11
N VAL A 114 14.96 -11.97 -11.68
CA VAL A 114 15.44 -13.31 -11.32
C VAL A 114 15.85 -14.06 -12.58
N ASP A 115 17.06 -14.64 -12.60
CA ASP A 115 17.57 -15.41 -13.74
C ASP A 115 16.59 -16.57 -14.08
N PRO A 116 16.04 -16.61 -15.31
CA PRO A 116 15.15 -17.68 -15.76
C PRO A 116 15.78 -19.08 -15.65
N ASN A 117 17.10 -19.20 -15.74
CA ASN A 117 17.80 -20.48 -15.61
C ASN A 117 17.61 -21.11 -14.22
N LEU A 118 17.49 -20.30 -13.16
CA LEU A 118 17.22 -20.82 -11.82
C LEU A 118 15.86 -21.53 -11.74
N THR A 119 14.84 -20.95 -12.35
CA THR A 119 13.48 -21.56 -12.38
C THR A 119 13.45 -22.77 -13.30
N ALA A 120 14.16 -22.75 -14.44
CA ALA A 120 14.30 -23.88 -15.35
C ALA A 120 15.01 -25.06 -14.67
N ALA A 121 16.14 -24.81 -14.01
CA ALA A 121 16.88 -25.85 -13.27
C ALA A 121 16.02 -26.46 -12.15
N ALA A 122 15.26 -25.66 -11.41
CA ALA A 122 14.35 -26.15 -10.39
C ALA A 122 13.26 -27.08 -10.97
N ARG A 123 12.74 -26.77 -12.16
CA ARG A 123 11.78 -27.64 -12.88
C ARG A 123 12.42 -28.97 -13.31
N THR A 124 13.67 -28.96 -13.79
CA THR A 124 14.37 -30.21 -14.15
C THR A 124 14.64 -31.10 -12.93
N LEU A 125 14.74 -30.51 -11.73
CA LEU A 125 14.82 -31.24 -10.48
C LEU A 125 13.45 -31.74 -9.96
N GLY A 126 12.37 -31.59 -10.74
CA GLY A 126 11.03 -32.06 -10.39
C GLY A 126 10.31 -31.21 -9.33
N MET A 127 10.76 -29.98 -9.08
CA MET A 127 10.11 -29.11 -8.09
C MET A 127 8.77 -28.60 -8.64
N GLY A 128 7.71 -28.67 -7.82
CA GLY A 128 6.42 -28.10 -8.18
C GLY A 128 6.43 -26.57 -8.22
N GLU A 129 5.57 -25.96 -9.05
CA GLU A 129 5.54 -24.49 -9.30
C GLU A 129 5.40 -23.66 -8.01
N TRP A 130 4.65 -24.11 -7.01
CA TRP A 130 4.55 -23.43 -5.72
C TRP A 130 5.87 -23.43 -4.93
N VAL A 131 6.61 -24.53 -5.01
CA VAL A 131 7.93 -24.65 -4.37
C VAL A 131 8.93 -23.74 -5.07
N ILE A 132 8.90 -23.71 -6.41
CA ILE A 132 9.73 -22.81 -7.23
C ILE A 132 9.42 -21.36 -6.92
N PHE A 133 8.13 -20.99 -6.85
CA PHE A 133 7.72 -19.64 -6.44
C PHE A 133 8.32 -19.27 -5.08
N ARG A 134 8.11 -20.11 -4.05
CA ARG A 134 8.48 -19.77 -2.68
C ARG A 134 9.99 -19.83 -2.44
N LYS A 135 10.68 -20.86 -2.95
CA LYS A 135 12.09 -21.11 -2.63
C LYS A 135 13.07 -20.48 -3.64
N VAL A 136 12.64 -20.25 -4.86
CA VAL A 136 13.52 -19.72 -5.91
C VAL A 136 13.13 -18.28 -6.25
N LEU A 137 11.92 -18.07 -6.77
CA LEU A 137 11.52 -16.77 -7.28
C LEU A 137 11.40 -15.72 -6.16
N LEU A 138 10.57 -16.00 -5.15
CA LEU A 138 10.34 -15.08 -4.03
C LEU A 138 11.63 -14.84 -3.22
N ALA A 139 12.42 -15.90 -3.00
CA ALA A 139 13.66 -15.78 -2.25
C ALA A 139 14.65 -14.82 -2.93
N ASN A 140 14.88 -14.99 -4.24
CA ASN A 140 15.82 -14.12 -4.98
C ASN A 140 15.27 -12.69 -5.18
N ALA A 141 13.96 -12.53 -5.32
CA ALA A 141 13.31 -11.23 -5.48
C ALA A 141 13.15 -10.44 -4.16
N MET A 142 13.31 -11.09 -2.99
CA MET A 142 13.00 -10.52 -1.68
C MET A 142 13.66 -9.15 -1.42
N PRO A 143 14.93 -8.89 -1.75
CA PRO A 143 15.54 -7.58 -1.53
C PRO A 143 14.81 -6.46 -2.26
N GLY A 144 14.42 -6.66 -3.53
CA GLY A 144 13.65 -5.70 -4.31
C GLY A 144 12.21 -5.53 -3.80
N ILE A 145 11.58 -6.62 -3.37
CA ILE A 145 10.25 -6.63 -2.76
C ILE A 145 10.24 -5.82 -1.46
N LEU A 146 11.24 -5.98 -0.59
CA LEU A 146 11.36 -5.22 0.65
C LEU A 146 11.56 -3.72 0.37
N GLY A 147 12.39 -3.37 -0.62
CA GLY A 147 12.52 -1.99 -1.07
C GLY A 147 11.20 -1.40 -1.54
N GLY A 148 10.42 -2.16 -2.31
CA GLY A 148 9.07 -1.80 -2.71
C GLY A 148 8.11 -1.59 -1.52
N GLY A 149 8.23 -2.42 -0.49
CA GLY A 149 7.49 -2.28 0.77
C GLY A 149 7.75 -0.95 1.46
N VAL A 150 9.02 -0.51 1.51
CA VAL A 150 9.39 0.80 2.08
C VAL A 150 8.68 1.94 1.33
N LEU A 151 8.73 1.91 0.00
CA LEU A 151 8.10 2.94 -0.84
C LEU A 151 6.58 2.94 -0.68
N ALA A 152 5.95 1.76 -0.66
CA ALA A 152 4.52 1.61 -0.47
C ALA A 152 4.08 2.10 0.92
N PHE A 153 4.84 1.80 1.98
CA PHE A 153 4.59 2.32 3.31
C PHE A 153 4.63 3.85 3.36
N ALA A 154 5.70 4.44 2.83
CA ALA A 154 5.86 5.90 2.80
C ALA A 154 4.69 6.57 2.04
N ARG A 155 4.28 5.98 0.91
CA ARG A 155 3.14 6.46 0.13
C ARG A 155 1.82 6.35 0.89
N GLY A 156 1.59 5.24 1.59
CA GLY A 156 0.37 5.01 2.38
C GLY A 156 0.28 5.91 3.61
N LEU A 157 1.39 6.15 4.30
CA LEU A 157 1.46 7.03 5.48
C LEU A 157 1.13 8.49 5.13
N GLY A 158 1.61 8.96 3.96
CA GLY A 158 1.35 10.31 3.46
C GLY A 158 0.03 10.46 2.69
N GLU A 159 -0.87 9.46 2.72
CA GLU A 159 -2.10 9.55 1.95
C GLU A 159 -3.08 10.55 2.56
N PHE A 160 -3.52 11.49 1.71
CA PHE A 160 -4.41 12.59 2.07
C PHE A 160 -5.65 12.66 1.17
N GLY A 161 -5.45 12.77 -0.14
CA GLY A 161 -6.51 13.14 -1.08
C GLY A 161 -7.63 12.10 -1.19
N ALA A 162 -7.27 10.82 -1.31
CA ALA A 162 -8.26 9.76 -1.36
C ALA A 162 -8.93 9.57 0.01
N THR A 163 -8.16 9.69 1.10
CA THR A 163 -8.69 9.64 2.48
C THR A 163 -9.71 10.75 2.71
N ALA A 164 -9.41 11.99 2.32
CA ALA A 164 -10.34 13.12 2.47
C ALA A 164 -11.70 12.85 1.80
N MET A 165 -11.68 12.22 0.63
CA MET A 165 -12.89 11.94 -0.14
C MET A 165 -13.72 10.79 0.44
N ILE A 166 -13.12 9.66 0.78
CA ILE A 166 -13.87 8.47 1.20
C ILE A 166 -14.10 8.40 2.72
N ALA A 167 -13.13 8.84 3.52
CA ALA A 167 -13.18 8.76 4.98
C ALA A 167 -13.64 10.06 5.64
N GLY A 168 -13.49 11.20 4.95
CA GLY A 168 -13.76 12.52 5.49
C GLY A 168 -12.73 12.93 6.56
N ASN A 169 -13.01 14.06 7.22
CA ASN A 169 -12.18 14.63 8.28
C ASN A 169 -12.93 14.59 9.62
N ILE A 170 -13.07 13.44 10.24
CA ILE A 170 -13.79 13.26 11.49
C ILE A 170 -12.78 13.14 12.62
N ALA A 171 -12.75 14.15 13.52
CA ALA A 171 -11.89 14.14 14.69
C ALA A 171 -12.09 12.88 15.53
N GLY A 172 -11.01 12.28 16.00
CA GLY A 172 -11.04 11.06 16.79
C GLY A 172 -11.35 9.76 16.03
N ARG A 173 -11.68 9.82 14.71
CA ARG A 173 -12.10 8.64 13.94
C ARG A 173 -11.35 8.44 12.63
N THR A 174 -11.27 9.48 11.78
CA THR A 174 -10.69 9.37 10.43
C THR A 174 -9.64 10.44 10.14
N ARG A 175 -9.47 11.43 11.02
CA ARG A 175 -8.47 12.49 10.87
C ARG A 175 -7.07 11.89 11.00
N THR A 176 -6.38 11.71 9.86
CA THR A 176 -4.97 11.30 9.81
C THR A 176 -4.04 12.51 10.00
N LEU A 177 -2.74 12.27 10.19
CA LEU A 177 -1.74 13.35 10.33
C LEU A 177 -1.76 14.36 9.17
N PRO A 178 -1.72 13.94 7.88
CA PRO A 178 -1.85 14.89 6.77
C PRO A 178 -3.15 15.70 6.82
N MET A 179 -4.24 15.07 7.25
CA MET A 179 -5.53 15.73 7.41
C MET A 179 -5.53 16.72 8.58
N ALA A 180 -4.85 16.40 9.68
CA ALA A 180 -4.68 17.31 10.81
C ALA A 180 -3.87 18.55 10.40
N VAL A 181 -2.72 18.37 9.73
CA VAL A 181 -1.92 19.48 9.19
C VAL A 181 -2.79 20.40 8.32
N TYR A 182 -3.51 19.82 7.36
CA TYR A 182 -4.40 20.60 6.49
C TYR A 182 -5.48 21.37 7.26
N SER A 183 -6.10 20.72 8.25
CA SER A 183 -7.17 21.33 9.04
C SER A 183 -6.67 22.50 9.89
N GLU A 184 -5.50 22.37 10.51
CA GLU A 184 -4.93 23.44 11.34
C GLU A 184 -4.44 24.62 10.49
N VAL A 185 -3.85 24.34 9.31
CA VAL A 185 -3.53 25.40 8.34
C VAL A 185 -4.79 26.15 7.90
N ALA A 186 -5.87 25.42 7.58
CA ALA A 186 -7.13 26.04 7.16
C ALA A 186 -7.81 26.84 8.29
N ALA A 187 -7.58 26.47 9.55
CA ALA A 187 -8.03 27.21 10.73
C ALA A 187 -7.14 28.40 11.13
N GLY A 188 -5.98 28.57 10.48
CA GLY A 188 -4.99 29.60 10.81
C GLY A 188 -4.07 29.23 11.97
N ASN A 189 -4.11 28.03 12.50
CA ASN A 189 -3.33 27.54 13.64
C ASN A 189 -1.97 26.99 13.18
N MET A 190 -1.10 27.87 12.68
CA MET A 190 0.20 27.49 12.10
C MET A 190 1.12 26.77 13.08
N GLU A 191 1.10 27.12 14.36
CA GLU A 191 1.93 26.48 15.39
C GLU A 191 1.55 24.99 15.55
N GLU A 192 0.27 24.67 15.65
CA GLU A 192 -0.21 23.29 15.73
C GLU A 192 0.04 22.52 14.42
N ALA A 193 -0.17 23.17 13.27
CA ALA A 193 0.14 22.57 11.97
C ALA A 193 1.61 22.18 11.85
N CYS A 194 2.54 23.06 12.26
CA CYS A 194 3.98 22.76 12.32
C CYS A 194 4.29 21.60 13.27
N GLY A 195 3.61 21.53 14.42
CA GLY A 195 3.74 20.42 15.36
C GLY A 195 3.38 19.08 14.73
N TYR A 196 2.21 18.97 14.08
CA TYR A 196 1.79 17.76 13.37
C TYR A 196 2.72 17.41 12.20
N ALA A 197 3.15 18.41 11.42
CA ALA A 197 4.09 18.19 10.33
C ALA A 197 5.44 17.67 10.83
N GLY A 198 5.98 18.22 11.92
CA GLY A 198 7.20 17.77 12.55
C GLY A 198 7.12 16.31 13.03
N VAL A 199 6.02 15.95 13.69
CA VAL A 199 5.75 14.54 14.11
C VAL A 199 5.67 13.63 12.89
N MET A 200 4.99 14.05 11.82
CA MET A 200 4.90 13.26 10.59
C MET A 200 6.26 13.01 9.96
N VAL A 201 7.12 14.03 9.88
CA VAL A 201 8.49 13.91 9.36
C VAL A 201 9.31 12.95 10.23
N ALA A 202 9.24 13.07 11.56
CA ALA A 202 9.97 12.21 12.49
C ALA A 202 9.54 10.73 12.35
N ILE A 203 8.22 10.46 12.30
CA ILE A 203 7.69 9.09 12.12
C ILE A 203 8.09 8.53 10.76
N SER A 204 7.93 9.31 9.68
CA SER A 204 8.27 8.88 8.32
C SER A 204 9.75 8.55 8.21
N PHE A 205 10.62 9.43 8.71
CA PHE A 205 12.07 9.23 8.67
C PHE A 205 12.50 8.02 9.50
N GLY A 206 11.99 7.90 10.74
CA GLY A 206 12.27 6.75 11.61
C GLY A 206 11.81 5.43 10.99
N ALA A 207 10.60 5.39 10.43
CA ALA A 207 10.08 4.20 9.78
C ALA A 207 10.90 3.80 8.55
N ILE A 208 11.29 4.76 7.70
CA ILE A 208 12.14 4.51 6.53
C ILE A 208 13.51 3.95 6.96
N LEU A 209 14.14 4.52 7.99
CA LEU A 209 15.41 4.01 8.51
C LEU A 209 15.30 2.58 9.03
N LEU A 210 14.25 2.28 9.80
CA LEU A 210 14.00 0.91 10.31
C LEU A 210 13.76 -0.08 9.18
N MET A 211 12.93 0.27 8.21
CA MET A 211 12.64 -0.61 7.08
C MET A 211 13.86 -0.82 6.17
N ASN A 212 14.65 0.22 5.90
CA ASN A 212 15.89 0.10 5.15
C ASN A 212 16.93 -0.75 5.89
N GLY A 213 17.04 -0.60 7.20
CA GLY A 213 17.90 -1.43 8.02
C GLY A 213 17.49 -2.91 7.98
N ALA A 214 16.20 -3.19 8.09
CA ALA A 214 15.67 -4.55 7.97
C ALA A 214 15.90 -5.14 6.56
N ALA A 215 15.67 -4.37 5.52
CA ALA A 215 15.90 -4.78 4.14
C ALA A 215 17.40 -5.08 3.87
N TRP A 216 18.31 -4.25 4.41
CA TRP A 216 19.74 -4.48 4.32
C TRP A 216 20.19 -5.75 5.04
N GLN A 217 19.69 -6.00 6.26
CA GLN A 217 19.97 -7.23 6.99
C GLN A 217 19.45 -8.47 6.28
N ALA A 218 18.21 -8.41 5.74
CA ALA A 218 17.64 -9.49 4.95
C ALA A 218 18.51 -9.77 3.70
N GLY A 219 18.90 -8.74 2.97
CA GLY A 219 19.76 -8.87 1.79
C GLY A 219 21.13 -9.53 2.07
N ARG A 220 21.69 -9.33 3.26
CA ARG A 220 22.95 -10.02 3.69
C ARG A 220 22.73 -11.51 3.98
N ARG A 221 21.61 -11.88 4.58
CA ARG A 221 21.29 -13.30 4.87
C ARG A 221 21.04 -14.15 3.63
N TRP A 222 20.65 -13.52 2.52
CA TRP A 222 20.38 -14.21 1.25
C TRP A 222 21.61 -14.30 0.32
N ARG A 223 22.70 -13.58 0.62
CA ARG A 223 23.97 -13.60 -0.15
C ARG A 223 25.06 -14.48 0.47
N GLY A 224 24.87 -14.97 1.67
CA GLY A 224 25.75 -15.93 2.34
C GLY A 224 25.11 -17.31 2.41
#